data_a184b0a84c212e070e46b5ee8ecf8e54
#
_entry.id   a184b0a84c212e070e46b5ee8ecf8e54
#
_cell.length_a   1.000
_cell.length_b   1.000
_cell.length_c   1.000
_cell.angle_alpha   90.00
_cell.angle_beta   90.00
_cell.angle_gamma   90.00
#
_symmetry.space_group_name_H-M   'P 1'
#
loop_
_entity.id
_entity.type
_entity.pdbx_description
1 polymer ?
#
loop_
_entity_poly.entity_id
_entity_poly.type
_entity_poly.pdbx_seq_one_letter_code
_entity_poly.pdbx_strand_id
1 'polypeptide(L)'
;MKRTAIVAVTVLAAIHQATAAGAPKSVTCSYLQGQELTFDVPKKLGGLPPIEFDYPSKVTRFSFRDNNLLLVAMDETEPSRVRIVISAQRDKGKATYSGQFVVDMGGNELQLDNGPVVCKASG
;
A
#
# COMPACT_ATOMS: atom_id res chain seq x y z
N MET A 1 -33.61 -52.35 -15.54
CA MET A 1 -33.42 -51.84 -15.20
C MET A 1 -32.70 -51.01 -14.82
N LYS A 2 -32.41 -50.49 -14.83
CA LYS A 2 -31.94 -49.81 -14.47
C LYS A 2 -31.36 -48.89 -14.14
N ARG A 3 -30.97 -48.27 -14.04
CA ARG A 3 -30.58 -47.43 -13.74
C ARG A 3 -29.78 -46.68 -13.47
N THR A 4 -29.33 -45.90 -13.39
CA THR A 4 -28.79 -45.24 -13.24
C THR A 4 -28.23 -44.32 -12.71
N ALA A 5 -27.83 -43.73 -12.51
CA ALA A 5 -27.41 -42.97 -11.95
C ALA A 5 -26.66 -41.97 -11.93
N ILE A 6 -26.35 -41.41 -11.77
CA ILE A 6 -25.78 -40.54 -11.70
C ILE A 6 -25.12 -39.67 -11.16
N VAL A 7 -24.68 -39.12 -11.04
CA VAL A 7 -24.11 -38.40 -10.59
C VAL A 7 -23.57 -37.30 -10.42
N ALA A 8 -23.33 -36.77 -10.32
CA ALA A 8 -23.02 -35.79 -10.08
C ALA A 8 -22.12 -35.02 -9.71
N VAL A 9 -21.76 -34.56 -9.55
CA VAL A 9 -21.06 -33.85 -9.27
C VAL A 9 -20.62 -32.81 -8.90
N THR A 10 -20.25 -32.33 -8.81
CA THR A 10 -19.98 -31.43 -8.44
C THR A 10 -19.14 -30.68 -8.06
N VAL A 11 -18.70 -30.18 -7.92
CA VAL A 11 -18.06 -29.44 -7.58
C VAL A 11 -17.51 -28.51 -7.31
N LEU A 12 -17.09 -28.09 -7.28
CA LEU A 12 -16.68 -27.32 -7.08
C LEU A 12 -16.23 -26.33 -6.79
N ALA A 13 -16.16 -26.05 -6.79
CA ALA A 13 -16.14 -25.01 -6.70
C ALA A 13 -15.48 -24.27 -5.90
N ALA A 14 -15.49 -24.19 -5.26
CA ALA A 14 -14.94 -23.61 -4.30
C ALA A 14 -13.94 -22.80 -4.55
N ILE A 15 -13.37 -23.03 -4.71
CA ILE A 15 -12.37 -22.52 -5.04
C ILE A 15 -12.19 -21.19 -4.96
N HIS A 16 -12.67 -20.60 -5.44
CA HIS A 16 -12.40 -19.41 -5.56
C HIS A 16 -12.17 -18.62 -4.50
N GLN A 17 -12.57 -18.91 -3.64
CA GLN A 17 -12.50 -18.12 -2.60
C GLN A 17 -11.22 -17.64 -2.36
N ALA A 18 -10.42 -18.28 -2.56
CA ALA A 18 -9.13 -17.90 -2.21
C ALA A 18 -8.80 -16.56 -2.71
N THR A 19 -9.30 -16.24 -3.81
CA THR A 19 -8.89 -15.02 -4.33
C THR A 19 -9.35 -13.88 -3.54
N ALA A 20 -10.43 -13.97 -2.93
CA ALA A 20 -10.93 -12.84 -2.21
C ALA A 20 -9.96 -12.44 -1.10
N ALA A 21 -9.20 -13.38 -0.62
CA ALA A 21 -8.32 -13.07 0.47
C ALA A 21 -7.09 -12.31 0.04
N GLY A 22 -6.90 -12.12 -1.22
CA GLY A 22 -5.68 -11.53 -1.67
C GLY A 22 -5.52 -10.03 -1.48
N ALA A 23 -6.61 -9.32 -1.28
CA ALA A 23 -6.52 -7.87 -1.21
C ALA A 23 -6.10 -7.39 0.18
N PRO A 24 -4.97 -6.71 0.31
CA PRO A 24 -4.57 -6.17 1.61
C PRO A 24 -5.47 -5.02 2.03
N LYS A 25 -5.66 -4.87 3.33
CA LYS A 25 -6.49 -3.80 3.87
C LYS A 25 -5.67 -2.66 4.41
N SER A 26 -4.48 -2.92 4.87
CA SER A 26 -3.64 -1.87 5.43
C SER A 26 -2.18 -2.10 5.09
N VAL A 27 -1.41 -1.03 5.19
CA VAL A 27 0.03 -1.06 4.92
C VAL A 27 0.71 -0.27 6.02
N THR A 28 1.85 -0.79 6.48
CA THR A 28 2.71 -0.09 7.41
C THR A 28 4.08 0.01 6.79
N CYS A 29 4.57 1.22 6.60
CA CYS A 29 5.88 1.48 6.04
C CYS A 29 6.82 1.97 7.13
N SER A 30 8.00 1.37 7.20
CA SER A 30 9.04 1.77 8.14
C SER A 30 10.15 2.45 7.36
N TYR A 31 10.52 3.63 7.79
CA TYR A 31 11.56 4.42 7.14
C TYR A 31 12.27 5.26 8.19
N LEU A 32 13.45 5.74 7.89
CA LEU A 32 14.29 6.41 8.86
C LEU A 32 14.43 5.53 10.11
N GLN A 33 14.97 6.05 11.15
CA GLN A 33 15.12 5.29 12.39
C GLN A 33 13.86 5.48 13.24
N GLY A 34 13.06 4.42 13.30
CA GLY A 34 11.89 4.42 14.17
C GLY A 34 10.67 5.15 13.64
N GLN A 35 10.69 5.60 12.41
CA GLN A 35 9.53 6.24 11.83
C GLN A 35 8.66 5.22 11.10
N GLU A 36 7.37 5.27 11.36
CA GLU A 36 6.41 4.38 10.70
C GLU A 36 5.22 5.18 10.21
N LEU A 37 4.70 4.74 9.09
CA LEU A 37 3.50 5.30 8.49
C LEU A 37 2.53 4.16 8.24
N THR A 38 1.35 4.23 8.82
CA THR A 38 0.33 3.19 8.63
C THR A 38 -0.91 3.81 8.01
N PHE A 39 -1.48 3.12 7.04
CA PHE A 39 -2.69 3.61 6.40
C PHE A 39 -3.52 2.46 5.86
N ASP A 40 -4.82 2.71 5.73
CA ASP A 40 -5.72 1.75 5.12
C ASP A 40 -5.67 1.91 3.62
N VAL A 41 -5.70 0.80 2.93
CA VAL A 41 -5.69 0.81 1.46
C VAL A 41 -7.08 1.21 0.97
N PRO A 42 -7.18 2.25 0.14
CA PRO A 42 -8.48 2.63 -0.42
C PRO A 42 -9.09 1.50 -1.20
N LYS A 43 -10.40 1.30 -1.05
CA LYS A 43 -11.09 0.25 -1.78
C LYS A 43 -11.28 0.61 -3.24
N LYS A 44 -11.30 1.89 -3.53
CA LYS A 44 -11.57 2.36 -4.87
C LYS A 44 -10.27 2.66 -5.58
N LEU A 45 -10.13 2.19 -6.79
CA LEU A 45 -8.95 2.48 -7.59
C LEU A 45 -8.85 3.99 -7.79
N GLY A 46 -7.68 4.52 -7.58
CA GLY A 46 -7.45 5.96 -7.65
C GLY A 46 -7.78 6.70 -6.37
N GLY A 47 -8.31 5.99 -5.36
CA GLY A 47 -8.57 6.63 -4.07
C GLY A 47 -7.29 6.98 -3.35
N LEU A 48 -7.38 7.94 -2.45
CA LEU A 48 -6.24 8.39 -1.66
C LEU A 48 -6.45 7.95 -0.21
N PRO A 49 -5.44 7.32 0.39
CA PRO A 49 -5.58 6.89 1.78
C PRO A 49 -5.55 8.11 2.71
N PRO A 50 -6.43 8.14 3.71
CA PRO A 50 -6.37 9.19 4.70
C PRO A 50 -5.21 8.90 5.65
N ILE A 51 -4.28 9.81 5.75
CA ILE A 51 -3.11 9.65 6.59
C ILE A 51 -2.96 10.90 7.44
N GLU A 52 -2.74 10.70 8.73
CA GLU A 52 -2.44 11.80 9.62
C GLU A 52 -0.94 11.90 9.75
N PHE A 53 -0.40 12.99 9.31
CA PHE A 53 1.03 13.23 9.40
C PHE A 53 1.34 14.13 10.60
N ASP A 54 2.55 14.03 11.11
CA ASP A 54 3.00 14.88 12.20
C ASP A 54 3.24 16.32 11.75
N TYR A 55 3.15 16.57 10.47
CA TYR A 55 3.36 17.88 9.87
C TYR A 55 2.29 18.08 8.79
N PRO A 56 1.98 19.32 8.44
CA PRO A 56 0.85 19.57 7.53
C PRO A 56 1.14 19.03 6.14
N SER A 57 0.60 17.88 5.85
CA SER A 57 0.80 17.19 4.59
C SER A 57 -0.47 16.53 4.09
N LYS A 58 -0.54 16.35 2.81
CA LYS A 58 -1.71 15.80 2.17
C LYS A 58 -1.27 14.81 1.09
N VAL A 59 -1.84 13.62 1.11
CA VAL A 59 -1.57 12.65 0.05
C VAL A 59 -2.18 13.16 -1.24
N THR A 60 -1.37 13.23 -2.28
CA THR A 60 -1.85 13.70 -3.57
C THR A 60 -1.81 12.61 -4.63
N ARG A 61 -1.07 11.54 -4.37
CA ARG A 61 -1.02 10.43 -5.31
C ARG A 61 -0.78 9.13 -4.56
N PHE A 62 -1.54 8.11 -4.92
CA PHE A 62 -1.39 6.79 -4.34
C PHE A 62 -1.69 5.73 -5.40
N SER A 63 -0.83 4.73 -5.47
CA SER A 63 -1.05 3.59 -6.34
C SER A 63 -0.50 2.35 -5.63
N PHE A 64 -1.29 1.29 -5.62
CA PHE A 64 -0.88 0.06 -4.97
C PHE A 64 -1.41 -1.11 -5.80
N ARG A 65 -0.65 -1.47 -6.83
CA ARG A 65 -1.05 -2.54 -7.74
C ARG A 65 0.16 -3.00 -8.54
N ASP A 66 0.03 -4.14 -9.17
CA ASP A 66 1.08 -4.70 -10.04
C ASP A 66 2.41 -4.82 -9.30
N ASN A 67 2.33 -5.20 -8.00
CA ASN A 67 3.49 -5.37 -7.16
C ASN A 67 4.27 -4.09 -6.90
N ASN A 68 3.63 -2.95 -7.10
CA ASN A 68 4.24 -1.65 -6.85
C ASN A 68 3.41 -0.85 -5.86
N LEU A 69 4.10 -0.10 -5.02
CA LEU A 69 3.49 0.81 -4.08
C LEU A 69 4.09 2.18 -4.30
N LEU A 70 3.25 3.17 -4.55
CA LEU A 70 3.68 4.55 -4.69
C LEU A 70 2.80 5.43 -3.81
N LEU A 71 3.42 6.26 -3.00
CA LEU A 71 2.74 7.24 -2.18
C LEU A 71 3.45 8.57 -2.31
N VAL A 72 2.70 9.62 -2.60
CA VAL A 72 3.25 10.98 -2.64
C VAL A 72 2.37 11.88 -1.80
N ALA A 73 2.99 12.62 -0.89
CA ALA A 73 2.30 13.63 -0.10
C ALA A 73 3.00 14.97 -0.28
N MET A 74 2.20 16.01 -0.41
CA MET A 74 2.67 17.37 -0.59
C MET A 74 2.35 18.18 0.65
N ASP A 75 3.03 19.30 0.81
CA ASP A 75 2.75 20.22 1.90
C ASP A 75 1.38 20.83 1.72
N GLU A 76 0.62 20.95 2.79
CA GLU A 76 -0.73 21.50 2.69
C GLU A 76 -0.75 22.98 2.35
N THR A 77 0.23 23.73 2.79
CA THR A 77 0.26 25.16 2.56
C THR A 77 1.07 25.54 1.34
N GLU A 78 2.03 24.69 0.97
CA GLU A 78 2.86 24.89 -0.21
C GLU A 78 2.67 23.71 -1.14
N PRO A 79 1.66 23.69 -1.97
CA PRO A 79 1.33 22.47 -2.75
C PRO A 79 2.39 22.04 -3.75
N SER A 80 3.38 22.88 -4.02
CA SER A 80 4.48 22.49 -4.88
C SER A 80 5.65 21.87 -4.12
N ARG A 81 5.53 21.76 -2.82
CA ARG A 81 6.61 21.20 -1.98
C ARG A 81 6.28 19.77 -1.62
N VAL A 82 7.17 18.85 -2.01
CA VAL A 82 7.02 17.44 -1.67
C VAL A 82 7.35 17.25 -0.20
N ARG A 83 6.53 16.51 0.50
CA ARG A 83 6.79 16.14 1.90
C ARG A 83 7.29 14.73 2.04
N ILE A 84 6.70 13.78 1.34
CA ILE A 84 7.18 12.40 1.37
C ILE A 84 6.86 11.71 0.06
N VAL A 85 7.80 10.91 -0.40
CA VAL A 85 7.59 10.00 -1.51
C VAL A 85 8.05 8.63 -1.06
N ILE A 86 7.21 7.63 -1.26
CA ILE A 86 7.58 6.24 -1.02
C ILE A 86 7.35 5.50 -2.33
N SER A 87 8.37 4.82 -2.79
CA SER A 87 8.28 3.96 -3.97
C SER A 87 8.88 2.62 -3.60
N ALA A 88 8.07 1.59 -3.63
CA ALA A 88 8.50 0.27 -3.21
C ALA A 88 7.91 -0.81 -4.09
N GLN A 89 8.63 -1.92 -4.21
CA GLN A 89 8.22 -3.05 -5.02
C GLN A 89 8.12 -4.29 -4.15
N ARG A 90 7.17 -5.14 -4.47
CA ARG A 90 6.93 -6.35 -3.70
C ARG A 90 8.13 -7.27 -3.72
N ASP A 91 8.52 -7.74 -2.54
CA ASP A 91 9.55 -8.76 -2.42
C ASP A 91 8.96 -10.09 -2.87
N LYS A 92 9.71 -10.82 -3.66
CA LYS A 92 9.20 -12.03 -4.27
C LYS A 92 8.70 -13.02 -3.23
N GLY A 93 7.46 -13.45 -3.38
CA GLY A 93 6.89 -14.45 -2.50
C GLY A 93 6.52 -13.96 -1.11
N LYS A 94 6.49 -12.66 -0.89
CA LYS A 94 6.21 -12.12 0.44
C LYS A 94 5.14 -11.05 0.39
N ALA A 95 4.67 -10.65 1.56
CA ALA A 95 3.72 -9.55 1.68
C ALA A 95 4.43 -8.24 2.01
N THR A 96 5.73 -8.18 1.78
CA THR A 96 6.52 -6.98 2.04
C THR A 96 6.90 -6.31 0.74
N TYR A 97 7.07 -5.00 0.81
CA TYR A 97 7.49 -4.17 -0.31
C TYR A 97 8.72 -3.39 0.13
N SER A 98 9.75 -3.41 -0.67
CA SER A 98 11.01 -2.74 -0.36
C SER A 98 11.32 -1.71 -1.43
N GLY A 99 11.85 -0.60 -1.04
CA GLY A 99 12.19 0.46 -1.97
C GLY A 99 12.86 1.63 -1.31
N GLN A 100 12.51 2.81 -1.77
CA GLN A 100 13.15 4.04 -1.34
C GLN A 100 12.12 5.06 -0.88
N PHE A 101 12.55 5.90 0.06
CA PHE A 101 11.74 7.03 0.45
C PHE A 101 12.56 8.32 0.33
N VAL A 102 11.85 9.42 0.17
CA VAL A 102 12.39 10.77 0.30
C VAL A 102 11.42 11.52 1.19
N VAL A 103 11.93 12.22 2.17
CA VAL A 103 11.07 12.97 3.08
C VAL A 103 11.70 14.34 3.34
N ASP A 104 10.84 15.35 3.44
CA ASP A 104 11.24 16.70 3.81
C ASP A 104 10.68 16.98 5.20
N MET A 105 11.54 16.95 6.19
CA MET A 105 11.15 17.17 7.58
C MET A 105 11.40 18.62 8.01
N GLY A 106 11.80 19.47 7.12
CA GLY A 106 12.09 20.86 7.46
C GLY A 106 10.83 21.69 7.64
N GLY A 107 10.95 22.77 8.37
CA GLY A 107 9.88 23.74 8.51
C GLY A 107 9.92 24.73 7.36
N ASN A 108 10.53 25.89 7.58
CA ASN A 108 10.63 26.89 6.54
C ASN A 108 11.66 26.56 5.48
N GLU A 109 12.63 25.74 5.81
CA GLU A 109 13.69 25.36 4.88
C GLU A 109 13.60 23.87 4.56
N LEU A 110 13.99 23.52 3.36
CA LEU A 110 14.03 22.13 2.95
C LEU A 110 15.04 21.37 3.79
N GLN A 111 14.64 20.20 4.25
CA GLN A 111 15.54 19.33 4.97
C GLN A 111 15.25 17.91 4.51
N LEU A 112 15.87 17.53 3.43
CA LEU A 112 15.60 16.27 2.76
C LEU A 112 16.40 15.12 3.33
N ASP A 113 15.73 14.02 3.56
CA ASP A 113 16.35 12.76 3.91
C ASP A 113 15.83 11.71 2.93
N ASN A 114 16.63 10.69 2.71
CA ASN A 114 16.20 9.59 1.86
C ASN A 114 16.88 8.31 2.32
N GLY A 115 16.37 7.19 1.87
CA GLY A 115 16.93 5.89 2.24
C GLY A 115 15.97 4.77 1.92
N PRO A 116 16.27 3.59 2.45
CA PRO A 116 15.42 2.43 2.20
C PRO A 116 14.13 2.50 3.00
N VAL A 117 13.09 1.94 2.43
CA VAL A 117 11.79 1.80 3.09
C VAL A 117 11.35 0.35 2.95
N VAL A 118 10.72 -0.17 3.99
CA VAL A 118 10.09 -1.48 3.95
C VAL A 118 8.64 -1.32 4.38
N CYS A 119 7.74 -1.78 3.55
CA CYS A 119 6.31 -1.71 3.83
C CYS A 119 5.76 -3.12 3.97
N LYS A 120 4.89 -3.32 4.95
CA LYS A 120 4.20 -4.60 5.14
C LYS A 120 2.74 -4.42 4.87
N ALA A 121 2.21 -5.27 4.01
CA ALA A 121 0.80 -5.27 3.70
C ALA A 121 0.12 -6.33 4.56
N SER A 122 -1.04 -6.02 5.11
CA SER A 122 -1.80 -6.95 5.93
C SER A 122 -3.27 -6.83 5.62
N GLY A 123 -3.96 -7.84 5.89
CA GLY A 123 -5.36 -7.84 5.56
C GLY A 123 -6.15 -8.75 6.30
#